data_f0e01b17e2907d63fc4a726768386344
#
_entry.id   f0e01b17e2907d63fc4a726768386344
#
_cell.length_a   1.000
_cell.length_b   1.000
_cell.length_c   1.000
_cell.angle_alpha   90.00
_cell.angle_beta   90.00
_cell.angle_gamma   90.00
#
_symmetry.space_group_name_H-M   'P 1'
#
loop_
_entity.id
_entity.type
_entity.pdbx_description
1 polymer ?
#
loop_
_entity_poly.entity_id
_entity_poly.type
_entity_poly.pdbx_seq_one_letter_code
_entity_poly.pdbx_strand_id
1 'polypeptide(L)'
;MNKKVFSALAALCLLFTLSSCDKKDATQEKKVKVEKEATETSAKDIFFYTSKHRKDNYQPTEEKMGFVSQIMDIAENEFRDNKNIKELWIAPQIQHIAIGAFAGCTSLEKVHFQGEIPVVNDGAFEGCTALKNLRIDAYTVGVDAFKNCTSLETARFGEHIWWLRVGAFENCKKLKSVLMGITMKKIDDGAFSGCTSIEEFTVPNDFKNRMFGLVSESAAKWKKVYLLSTEFYPVPKNCTPNGTCTLYVPDAFLAQFKGDAEWQKFGSIQPLSKSKYFTAEGFWK
;
A
#
# COMPACT_ATOMS: atom_id res chain seq x y z
N MET A 1 -4.19 8.05 -10.95
CA MET A 1 -2.88 8.58 -10.54
C MET A 1 -2.03 8.79 -11.78
N ASN A 2 -1.45 9.97 -11.98
CA ASN A 2 -0.90 10.38 -13.27
C ASN A 2 0.37 9.58 -13.63
N LYS A 3 0.36 8.83 -14.74
CA LYS A 3 1.54 8.20 -15.37
C LYS A 3 2.72 9.18 -15.57
N LYS A 4 2.45 10.48 -15.60
CA LYS A 4 3.45 11.55 -15.74
C LYS A 4 4.36 11.74 -14.54
N VAL A 5 3.91 11.45 -13.31
CA VAL A 5 4.74 11.54 -12.09
C VAL A 5 5.72 10.37 -12.01
N PHE A 6 5.30 9.19 -12.50
CA PHE A 6 6.15 7.99 -12.57
C PHE A 6 7.35 8.16 -13.53
N SER A 7 7.11 8.82 -14.66
CA SER A 7 8.14 9.11 -15.67
C SER A 7 9.20 10.11 -15.16
N ALA A 8 8.80 11.05 -14.34
CA ALA A 8 9.65 12.16 -13.89
C ALA A 8 10.71 11.77 -12.85
N LEU A 9 10.33 10.92 -11.87
CA LEU A 9 11.31 10.47 -10.87
C LEU A 9 12.22 9.36 -11.41
N ALA A 10 11.72 8.49 -12.31
CA ALA A 10 12.56 7.56 -13.06
C ALA A 10 13.59 8.31 -13.93
N ALA A 11 13.19 9.44 -14.55
CA ALA A 11 14.10 10.30 -15.28
C ALA A 11 15.13 11.01 -14.39
N LEU A 12 14.77 11.36 -13.15
CA LEU A 12 15.68 11.98 -12.20
C LEU A 12 16.75 10.99 -11.68
N CYS A 13 16.37 9.72 -11.45
CA CYS A 13 17.34 8.65 -11.13
C CYS A 13 18.29 8.37 -12.30
N LEU A 14 17.83 8.44 -13.56
CA LEU A 14 18.65 8.29 -14.76
C LEU A 14 19.61 9.47 -14.97
N LEU A 15 19.25 10.69 -14.60
CA LEU A 15 20.14 11.88 -14.72
C LEU A 15 21.37 11.80 -13.81
N PHE A 16 21.26 11.14 -12.64
CA PHE A 16 22.42 10.94 -11.76
C PHE A 16 23.34 9.80 -12.22
N THR A 17 22.86 8.86 -13.04
CA THR A 17 23.71 7.81 -13.64
C THR A 17 24.42 8.23 -14.91
N LEU A 18 23.93 9.29 -15.60
CA LEU A 18 24.49 9.80 -16.88
C LEU A 18 25.60 10.84 -16.72
N SER A 19 25.88 11.31 -15.50
CA SER A 19 26.95 12.27 -15.26
C SER A 19 28.37 11.67 -15.32
N SER A 20 28.49 10.35 -15.57
CA SER A 20 29.79 9.67 -15.67
C SER A 20 30.10 9.11 -17.08
N CYS A 21 29.30 9.42 -18.11
CA CYS A 21 29.58 8.95 -19.47
C CYS A 21 29.31 10.05 -20.51
N ASP A 22 30.39 10.69 -20.96
CA ASP A 22 30.37 11.58 -22.12
C ASP A 22 30.14 10.80 -23.40
N LYS A 23 29.04 11.09 -24.14
CA LYS A 23 29.02 11.31 -25.60
C LYS A 23 27.62 11.74 -26.04
N LYS A 24 27.57 12.82 -26.85
CA LYS A 24 26.41 13.56 -27.32
C LYS A 24 25.67 12.84 -28.45
N ASP A 25 24.32 12.85 -28.38
CA ASP A 25 23.46 12.70 -29.57
C ASP A 25 22.28 13.70 -29.50
N ALA A 26 22.20 14.58 -30.52
CA ALA A 26 21.39 15.80 -30.53
C ALA A 26 19.89 15.60 -30.72
N THR A 27 19.42 14.37 -30.98
CA THR A 27 18.01 14.08 -31.25
C THR A 27 17.22 13.74 -29.98
N GLN A 28 17.89 13.40 -28.90
CA GLN A 28 17.27 13.15 -27.58
C GLN A 28 17.04 14.43 -26.77
N GLU A 29 17.79 15.51 -27.04
CA GLU A 29 17.70 16.75 -26.28
C GLU A 29 16.34 17.47 -26.40
N LYS A 30 15.64 17.38 -27.52
CA LYS A 30 14.31 18.01 -27.68
C LYS A 30 13.18 17.30 -26.93
N LYS A 31 13.20 15.97 -26.81
CA LYS A 31 12.20 15.21 -26.05
C LYS A 31 12.40 15.37 -24.53
N VAL A 32 13.65 15.44 -24.10
CA VAL A 32 14.04 15.66 -22.70
C VAL A 32 13.67 17.07 -22.23
N LYS A 33 13.70 18.08 -23.10
CA LYS A 33 13.39 19.47 -22.73
C LYS A 33 11.91 19.72 -22.41
N VAL A 34 10.99 19.10 -23.15
CA VAL A 34 9.53 19.25 -22.93
C VAL A 34 9.06 18.44 -21.71
N GLU A 35 9.73 17.34 -21.37
CA GLU A 35 9.46 16.58 -20.13
C GLU A 35 10.09 17.25 -18.91
N LYS A 36 11.19 17.99 -19.04
CA LYS A 36 11.83 18.75 -17.96
C LYS A 36 10.95 19.86 -17.41
N GLU A 37 10.29 20.65 -18.25
CA GLU A 37 9.50 21.81 -17.78
C GLU A 37 8.26 21.45 -16.95
N ALA A 38 7.64 20.27 -17.17
CA ALA A 38 6.47 19.83 -16.42
C ALA A 38 6.80 19.14 -15.07
N THR A 39 8.06 18.79 -14.84
CA THR A 39 8.54 18.02 -13.67
C THR A 39 9.41 18.84 -12.73
N GLU A 40 9.97 19.95 -13.19
CA GLU A 40 10.87 20.80 -12.39
C GLU A 40 10.22 21.48 -11.19
N THR A 41 8.89 21.70 -11.20
CA THR A 41 8.19 22.40 -10.11
C THR A 41 7.91 21.52 -8.89
N SER A 42 7.87 20.19 -9.02
CA SER A 42 7.60 19.29 -7.88
C SER A 42 8.84 18.58 -7.33
N ALA A 43 9.92 18.48 -8.11
CA ALA A 43 11.15 17.79 -7.71
C ALA A 43 12.15 18.69 -7.00
N LYS A 44 12.02 20.03 -7.13
CA LYS A 44 12.97 21.00 -6.56
C LYS A 44 12.98 21.02 -5.03
N ASP A 45 11.91 20.53 -4.39
CA ASP A 45 11.76 20.58 -2.94
C ASP A 45 12.08 19.24 -2.25
N ILE A 46 12.53 18.21 -2.99
CA ILE A 46 12.85 16.90 -2.41
C ILE A 46 14.32 16.84 -2.01
N PHE A 47 14.57 16.68 -0.72
CA PHE A 47 15.90 16.37 -0.21
C PHE A 47 16.28 14.92 -0.54
N PHE A 48 17.43 14.69 -1.17
CA PHE A 48 17.91 13.35 -1.50
C PHE A 48 18.97 12.87 -0.50
N TYR A 49 18.59 11.84 0.27
CA TYR A 49 19.48 11.20 1.22
C TYR A 49 20.54 10.37 0.49
N THR A 50 21.81 10.53 0.92
CA THR A 50 23.00 9.94 0.28
C THR A 50 23.78 9.08 1.26
N SER A 51 24.72 8.26 0.74
CA SER A 51 25.65 7.47 1.55
C SER A 51 26.52 8.35 2.45
N LYS A 52 26.79 9.62 2.06
CA LYS A 52 27.52 10.58 2.89
C LYS A 52 26.68 10.96 4.11
N HIS A 53 25.40 11.30 3.92
CA HIS A 53 24.49 11.62 5.01
C HIS A 53 24.39 10.49 6.03
N ARG A 54 24.34 9.23 5.55
CA ARG A 54 24.36 8.05 6.42
C ARG A 54 25.63 7.93 7.24
N LYS A 55 26.80 8.13 6.64
CA LYS A 55 28.11 8.11 7.35
C LYS A 55 28.21 9.20 8.41
N ASP A 56 27.63 10.36 8.13
CA ASP A 56 27.62 11.50 9.04
C ASP A 56 26.48 11.41 10.09
N ASN A 57 25.71 10.32 10.09
CA ASN A 57 24.52 10.11 10.94
C ASN A 57 23.53 11.28 10.88
N TYR A 58 23.40 11.87 9.68
CA TYR A 58 22.56 13.03 9.46
C TYR A 58 21.06 12.68 9.57
N GLN A 59 20.33 13.41 10.40
CA GLN A 59 18.88 13.33 10.46
C GLN A 59 18.25 14.44 9.61
N PRO A 60 17.43 14.10 8.61
CA PRO A 60 16.78 15.09 7.75
C PRO A 60 15.92 16.06 8.55
N THR A 61 16.09 17.34 8.25
CA THR A 61 15.23 18.44 8.75
C THR A 61 14.19 18.85 7.73
N GLU A 62 14.30 18.32 6.52
CA GLU A 62 13.43 18.60 5.40
C GLU A 62 12.11 17.80 5.49
N GLU A 63 11.02 18.42 5.02
CA GLU A 63 9.70 17.80 5.05
C GLU A 63 9.51 16.70 3.99
N LYS A 64 10.27 16.79 2.90
CA LYS A 64 10.19 15.86 1.75
C LYS A 64 11.53 15.19 1.53
N MET A 65 11.55 13.87 1.58
CA MET A 65 12.78 13.08 1.44
C MET A 65 12.64 11.97 0.40
N GLY A 66 13.72 11.73 -0.34
CA GLY A 66 13.92 10.59 -1.21
C GLY A 66 15.32 9.99 -1.06
N PHE A 67 15.63 8.94 -1.80
CA PHE A 67 16.91 8.24 -1.75
C PHE A 67 17.59 8.27 -3.12
N VAL A 68 18.91 8.48 -3.13
CA VAL A 68 19.72 8.36 -4.35
C VAL A 68 19.92 6.87 -4.73
N SER A 69 20.29 6.63 -5.99
CA SER A 69 20.40 5.28 -6.56
C SER A 69 21.42 4.37 -5.85
N GLN A 70 22.38 4.92 -5.12
CA GLN A 70 23.38 4.14 -4.36
C GLN A 70 22.85 3.59 -3.03
N ILE A 71 21.70 4.05 -2.57
CA ILE A 71 21.03 3.52 -1.37
C ILE A 71 20.13 2.38 -1.79
N MET A 72 20.50 1.17 -1.39
CA MET A 72 19.75 -0.07 -1.68
C MET A 72 18.88 -0.52 -0.50
N ASP A 73 19.26 -0.13 0.72
CA ASP A 73 18.58 -0.52 1.95
C ASP A 73 18.43 0.68 2.86
N ILE A 74 17.33 0.74 3.60
CA ILE A 74 17.14 1.70 4.70
C ILE A 74 17.45 0.96 5.99
N ALA A 75 18.41 1.46 6.76
CA ALA A 75 18.95 0.74 7.90
C ALA A 75 18.00 0.71 9.10
N GLU A 76 18.30 -0.18 10.04
CA GLU A 76 17.52 -0.32 11.29
C GLU A 76 17.51 1.00 12.06
N ASN A 77 16.30 1.45 12.45
CA ASN A 77 16.04 2.67 13.20
C ASN A 77 16.64 3.96 12.57
N GLU A 78 17.04 3.97 11.29
CA GLU A 78 17.79 5.05 10.64
C GLU A 78 17.10 6.41 10.77
N PHE A 79 15.79 6.47 10.67
CA PHE A 79 14.99 7.69 10.79
C PHE A 79 13.97 7.62 11.93
N ARG A 80 14.21 6.71 12.90
CA ARG A 80 13.31 6.55 14.03
C ARG A 80 13.07 7.89 14.73
N ASP A 81 11.80 8.17 15.05
CA ASP A 81 11.34 9.38 15.74
C ASP A 81 11.62 10.71 15.02
N ASN A 82 11.99 10.68 13.72
CA ASN A 82 12.13 11.91 12.95
C ASN A 82 10.78 12.61 12.82
N LYS A 83 10.69 13.87 13.27
CA LYS A 83 9.46 14.67 13.30
C LYS A 83 9.37 15.68 12.15
N ASN A 84 10.35 15.71 11.26
CA ASN A 84 10.40 16.68 10.17
C ASN A 84 9.85 16.11 8.86
N ILE A 85 10.13 14.82 8.58
CA ILE A 85 9.71 14.17 7.34
C ILE A 85 8.18 14.06 7.30
N LYS A 86 7.55 14.72 6.34
CA LYS A 86 6.10 14.65 6.06
C LYS A 86 5.76 13.80 4.84
N GLU A 87 6.66 13.77 3.88
CA GLU A 87 6.45 13.06 2.62
C GLU A 87 7.72 12.31 2.21
N LEU A 88 7.60 11.01 1.91
CA LEU A 88 8.73 10.11 1.68
C LEU A 88 8.58 9.40 0.34
N TRP A 89 9.64 9.41 -0.49
CA TRP A 89 9.74 8.66 -1.74
C TRP A 89 10.68 7.48 -1.58
N ILE A 90 10.14 6.27 -1.61
CA ILE A 90 10.90 5.02 -1.60
C ILE A 90 11.12 4.60 -3.04
N ALA A 91 12.37 4.72 -3.48
CA ALA A 91 12.77 4.46 -4.85
C ALA A 91 12.81 2.96 -5.18
N PRO A 92 12.68 2.56 -6.48
CA PRO A 92 12.54 1.16 -6.87
C PRO A 92 13.73 0.26 -6.53
N GLN A 93 14.94 0.85 -6.37
CA GLN A 93 16.14 0.09 -6.01
C GLN A 93 16.22 -0.30 -4.53
N ILE A 94 15.35 0.26 -3.67
CA ILE A 94 15.34 -0.10 -2.24
C ILE A 94 14.87 -1.55 -2.10
N GLN A 95 15.76 -2.40 -1.57
CA GLN A 95 15.50 -3.83 -1.37
C GLN A 95 14.82 -4.11 -0.03
N HIS A 96 15.23 -3.38 1.01
CA HIS A 96 14.74 -3.59 2.36
C HIS A 96 14.52 -2.25 3.09
N ILE A 97 13.39 -2.18 3.79
CA ILE A 97 13.16 -1.17 4.83
C ILE A 97 13.31 -1.92 6.15
N ALA A 98 14.42 -1.69 6.85
CA ALA A 98 14.77 -2.48 8.03
C ALA A 98 13.88 -2.20 9.25
N ILE A 99 14.09 -2.96 10.33
CA ILE A 99 13.32 -2.90 11.55
C ILE A 99 13.29 -1.46 12.09
N GLY A 100 12.10 -0.95 12.36
CA GLY A 100 11.90 0.36 12.99
C GLY A 100 12.40 1.57 12.18
N ALA A 101 12.78 1.41 10.90
CA ALA A 101 13.47 2.43 10.10
C ALA A 101 12.81 3.82 10.15
N PHE A 102 11.49 3.91 10.18
CA PHE A 102 10.69 5.13 10.30
C PHE A 102 9.74 5.07 11.50
N ALA A 103 9.99 4.20 12.48
CA ALA A 103 9.12 4.09 13.64
C ALA A 103 9.02 5.44 14.37
N GLY A 104 7.83 5.83 14.77
CA GLY A 104 7.59 7.08 15.50
C GLY A 104 7.73 8.35 14.66
N CYS A 105 7.82 8.28 13.33
CA CYS A 105 7.77 9.46 12.45
C CYS A 105 6.35 10.04 12.43
N THR A 106 5.95 10.71 13.53
CA THR A 106 4.58 11.15 13.76
C THR A 106 4.10 12.26 12.81
N SER A 107 4.98 12.92 12.08
CA SER A 107 4.66 13.92 11.06
C SER A 107 4.53 13.34 9.65
N LEU A 108 4.88 12.05 9.44
CA LEU A 108 4.86 11.41 8.13
C LEU A 108 3.42 11.21 7.64
N GLU A 109 3.02 12.00 6.64
CA GLU A 109 1.66 12.00 6.07
C GLU A 109 1.52 11.09 4.84
N LYS A 110 2.60 10.96 4.04
CA LYS A 110 2.59 10.23 2.79
C LYS A 110 3.87 9.44 2.56
N VAL A 111 3.70 8.21 2.06
CA VAL A 111 4.80 7.37 1.56
C VAL A 111 4.48 6.97 0.12
N HIS A 112 5.40 7.28 -0.79
CA HIS A 112 5.32 6.94 -2.20
C HIS A 112 6.26 5.77 -2.50
N PHE A 113 5.73 4.57 -2.56
CA PHE A 113 6.45 3.40 -3.06
C PHE A 113 6.47 3.44 -4.59
N GLN A 114 7.66 3.57 -5.19
CA GLN A 114 7.83 3.77 -6.63
C GLN A 114 8.01 2.46 -7.41
N GLY A 115 8.11 1.34 -6.73
CA GLY A 115 8.27 0.01 -7.29
C GLY A 115 7.91 -1.07 -6.28
N GLU A 116 8.23 -2.29 -6.64
CA GLU A 116 8.12 -3.45 -5.75
C GLU A 116 9.23 -3.38 -4.71
N ILE A 117 8.87 -3.59 -3.45
CA ILE A 117 9.83 -3.69 -2.36
C ILE A 117 9.76 -5.10 -1.79
N PRO A 118 10.86 -5.88 -1.81
CA PRO A 118 10.81 -7.23 -1.30
C PRO A 118 10.29 -7.32 0.13
N VAL A 119 10.78 -6.45 1.04
CA VAL A 119 10.41 -6.55 2.45
C VAL A 119 10.28 -5.16 3.10
N VAL A 120 9.14 -4.95 3.78
CA VAL A 120 8.97 -3.92 4.81
C VAL A 120 9.05 -4.65 6.15
N ASN A 121 10.13 -4.47 6.89
CA ASN A 121 10.41 -5.23 8.11
C ASN A 121 9.58 -4.79 9.32
N ASP A 122 9.81 -5.49 10.44
CA ASP A 122 9.05 -5.37 11.67
C ASP A 122 9.11 -3.93 12.22
N GLY A 123 7.96 -3.36 12.56
CA GLY A 123 7.85 -2.00 13.11
C GLY A 123 8.32 -0.87 12.19
N ALA A 124 8.61 -1.11 10.90
CA ALA A 124 9.27 -0.15 10.02
C ALA A 124 8.58 1.24 9.99
N PHE A 125 7.26 1.30 10.11
CA PHE A 125 6.46 2.53 10.17
C PHE A 125 5.55 2.56 11.42
N GLU A 126 5.89 1.81 12.46
CA GLU A 126 5.11 1.81 13.69
C GLU A 126 4.94 3.23 14.24
N GLY A 127 3.73 3.62 14.63
CA GLY A 127 3.45 4.92 15.23
C GLY A 127 3.57 6.12 14.28
N CYS A 128 3.56 5.92 12.96
CA CYS A 128 3.42 7.01 11.98
C CYS A 128 1.98 7.56 12.01
N THR A 129 1.64 8.28 13.08
CA THR A 129 0.25 8.67 13.41
C THR A 129 -0.40 9.64 12.44
N ALA A 130 0.37 10.37 11.62
CA ALA A 130 -0.14 11.28 10.60
C ALA A 130 -0.38 10.60 9.23
N LEU A 131 0.07 9.36 9.02
CA LEU A 131 -0.05 8.66 7.74
C LEU A 131 -1.52 8.39 7.41
N LYS A 132 -1.98 8.86 6.22
CA LYS A 132 -3.41 8.83 5.84
C LYS A 132 -3.75 7.75 4.83
N ASN A 133 -2.93 7.60 3.81
CA ASN A 133 -3.20 6.68 2.70
C ASN A 133 -1.93 5.90 2.38
N LEU A 134 -2.09 4.58 2.29
CA LEU A 134 -1.02 3.67 1.94
C LEU A 134 -1.35 2.95 0.63
N ARG A 135 -0.43 3.02 -0.33
CA ARG A 135 -0.39 2.11 -1.47
C ARG A 135 0.99 1.46 -1.47
N ILE A 136 1.02 0.15 -1.28
CA ILE A 136 2.25 -0.61 -1.16
C ILE A 136 2.21 -1.85 -2.04
N ASP A 137 3.32 -2.12 -2.72
CA ASP A 137 3.57 -3.35 -3.45
C ASP A 137 4.84 -3.98 -2.88
N ALA A 138 4.69 -4.69 -1.78
CA ALA A 138 5.77 -5.37 -1.08
C ALA A 138 5.47 -6.86 -1.01
N TYR A 139 6.51 -7.70 -1.07
CA TYR A 139 6.34 -9.14 -0.93
C TYR A 139 5.88 -9.51 0.49
N THR A 140 6.49 -8.89 1.49
CA THR A 140 6.14 -9.09 2.90
C THR A 140 6.00 -7.76 3.65
N VAL A 141 4.96 -7.66 4.47
CA VAL A 141 4.79 -6.62 5.48
C VAL A 141 4.97 -7.25 6.87
N GLY A 142 6.00 -6.83 7.57
CA GLY A 142 6.49 -7.39 8.83
C GLY A 142 5.55 -7.25 10.02
N VAL A 143 5.97 -7.82 11.15
CA VAL A 143 5.23 -7.71 12.43
C VAL A 143 5.14 -6.25 12.83
N ASP A 144 3.95 -5.79 13.21
CA ASP A 144 3.71 -4.42 13.69
C ASP A 144 4.16 -3.30 12.70
N ALA A 145 4.40 -3.61 11.41
CA ALA A 145 5.03 -2.69 10.46
C ALA A 145 4.32 -1.33 10.33
N PHE A 146 2.99 -1.29 10.43
CA PHE A 146 2.15 -0.07 10.43
C PHE A 146 1.25 0.02 11.67
N LYS A 147 1.65 -0.65 12.75
CA LYS A 147 0.93 -0.59 14.03
C LYS A 147 0.81 0.84 14.53
N ASN A 148 -0.34 1.18 15.11
CA ASN A 148 -0.62 2.52 15.64
C ASN A 148 -0.56 3.66 14.60
N CYS A 149 -0.69 3.38 13.29
CA CYS A 149 -0.90 4.40 12.27
C CYS A 149 -2.35 4.92 12.36
N THR A 150 -2.66 5.66 13.42
CA THR A 150 -4.03 5.97 13.86
C THR A 150 -4.82 6.88 12.91
N SER A 151 -4.15 7.60 12.00
CA SER A 151 -4.80 8.40 10.94
C SER A 151 -4.94 7.67 9.61
N LEU A 152 -4.45 6.43 9.49
CA LEU A 152 -4.51 5.67 8.24
C LEU A 152 -5.98 5.36 7.90
N GLU A 153 -6.43 5.84 6.73
CA GLU A 153 -7.79 5.66 6.24
C GLU A 153 -7.90 4.59 5.15
N THR A 154 -6.85 4.44 4.32
CA THR A 154 -6.84 3.46 3.24
C THR A 154 -5.53 2.70 3.17
N ALA A 155 -5.62 1.37 3.03
CA ALA A 155 -4.50 0.50 2.70
C ALA A 155 -4.81 -0.27 1.41
N ARG A 156 -4.05 0.01 0.34
CA ARG A 156 -4.17 -0.65 -0.95
C ARG A 156 -2.88 -1.37 -1.28
N PHE A 157 -3.00 -2.66 -1.52
CA PHE A 157 -1.88 -3.55 -1.82
C PHE A 157 -1.81 -3.84 -3.31
N GLY A 158 -0.58 -3.91 -3.85
CA GLY A 158 -0.31 -4.27 -5.23
C GLY A 158 -0.45 -5.77 -5.50
N GLU A 159 0.03 -6.19 -6.69
CA GLU A 159 -0.09 -7.59 -7.13
C GLU A 159 0.96 -8.53 -6.51
N HIS A 160 2.05 -8.00 -5.92
CA HIS A 160 3.15 -8.81 -5.41
C HIS A 160 3.05 -9.10 -3.91
N ILE A 161 2.06 -8.53 -3.22
CA ILE A 161 1.89 -8.78 -1.79
C ILE A 161 1.54 -10.24 -1.53
N TRP A 162 2.33 -10.89 -0.69
CA TRP A 162 2.19 -12.30 -0.37
C TRP A 162 1.89 -12.57 1.10
N TRP A 163 2.49 -11.78 2.02
CA TRP A 163 2.33 -12.01 3.45
C TRP A 163 2.16 -10.72 4.24
N LEU A 164 1.06 -10.65 5.02
CA LEU A 164 0.87 -9.69 6.10
C LEU A 164 1.08 -10.41 7.42
N ARG A 165 2.06 -9.97 8.21
CA ARG A 165 2.41 -10.58 9.48
C ARG A 165 1.56 -10.05 10.64
N VAL A 166 1.73 -10.69 11.83
CA VAL A 166 1.01 -10.35 13.06
C VAL A 166 1.09 -8.85 13.35
N GLY A 167 -0.04 -8.23 13.70
CA GLY A 167 -0.09 -6.82 14.07
C GLY A 167 0.23 -5.83 12.96
N ALA A 168 0.46 -6.26 11.69
CA ALA A 168 0.93 -5.39 10.61
C ALA A 168 0.17 -4.06 10.51
N PHE A 169 -1.12 -4.03 10.82
CA PHE A 169 -1.98 -2.83 10.88
C PHE A 169 -2.72 -2.71 12.22
N GLU A 170 -2.17 -3.27 13.29
CA GLU A 170 -2.82 -3.22 14.60
C GLU A 170 -3.09 -1.79 15.04
N ASN A 171 -4.30 -1.54 15.58
CA ASN A 171 -4.75 -0.23 16.05
C ASN A 171 -4.79 0.89 14.99
N CYS A 172 -4.89 0.56 13.70
CA CYS A 172 -5.21 1.55 12.67
C CYS A 172 -6.70 1.94 12.77
N LYS A 173 -7.06 2.68 13.81
CA LYS A 173 -8.47 2.93 14.21
C LYS A 173 -9.32 3.66 13.18
N LYS A 174 -8.71 4.47 12.29
CA LYS A 174 -9.41 5.18 11.21
C LYS A 174 -9.41 4.42 9.88
N LEU A 175 -8.83 3.21 9.81
CA LEU A 175 -8.74 2.44 8.57
C LEU A 175 -10.13 2.03 8.10
N LYS A 176 -10.56 2.59 6.95
CA LYS A 176 -11.88 2.39 6.34
C LYS A 176 -11.84 1.43 5.17
N SER A 177 -10.74 1.40 4.42
CA SER A 177 -10.63 0.62 3.19
C SER A 177 -9.36 -0.23 3.18
N VAL A 178 -9.52 -1.55 3.02
CA VAL A 178 -8.45 -2.55 2.93
C VAL A 178 -8.63 -3.33 1.63
N LEU A 179 -7.84 -2.98 0.60
CA LEU A 179 -7.98 -3.55 -0.73
C LEU A 179 -6.73 -4.31 -1.13
N MET A 180 -6.89 -5.61 -1.38
CA MET A 180 -5.83 -6.55 -1.78
C MET A 180 -6.19 -7.22 -3.10
N GLY A 181 -5.19 -7.59 -3.90
CA GLY A 181 -5.37 -8.40 -5.11
C GLY A 181 -5.57 -9.88 -4.81
N ILE A 182 -5.75 -10.67 -5.88
CA ILE A 182 -5.96 -12.13 -5.80
C ILE A 182 -4.70 -12.90 -5.38
N THR A 183 -3.54 -12.28 -5.44
CA THR A 183 -2.23 -12.91 -5.21
C THR A 183 -1.87 -13.09 -3.73
N MET A 184 -2.61 -12.46 -2.81
CA MET A 184 -2.39 -12.59 -1.37
C MET A 184 -2.44 -14.06 -0.92
N LYS A 185 -1.39 -14.53 -0.22
CA LYS A 185 -1.25 -15.92 0.22
C LYS A 185 -1.30 -16.10 1.73
N LYS A 186 -0.89 -15.09 2.51
CA LYS A 186 -0.85 -15.24 3.96
C LYS A 186 -1.18 -13.95 4.68
N ILE A 187 -2.11 -14.02 5.61
CA ILE A 187 -2.43 -12.96 6.57
C ILE A 187 -2.44 -13.63 7.95
N ASP A 188 -1.56 -13.21 8.81
CA ASP A 188 -1.49 -13.73 10.18
C ASP A 188 -2.65 -13.19 11.03
N ASP A 189 -3.01 -13.94 12.08
CA ASP A 189 -4.04 -13.51 13.01
C ASP A 189 -3.60 -12.23 13.72
N GLY A 190 -4.55 -11.33 13.97
CA GLY A 190 -4.25 -10.02 14.56
C GLY A 190 -3.68 -8.97 13.61
N ALA A 191 -3.46 -9.27 12.31
CA ALA A 191 -2.95 -8.29 11.35
C ALA A 191 -3.75 -6.98 11.31
N PHE A 192 -5.08 -7.03 11.58
CA PHE A 192 -6.00 -5.89 11.63
C PHE A 192 -6.67 -5.70 12.99
N SER A 193 -6.10 -6.24 14.07
CA SER A 193 -6.65 -6.09 15.42
C SER A 193 -6.79 -4.62 15.80
N GLY A 194 -7.91 -4.21 16.37
CA GLY A 194 -8.19 -2.81 16.70
C GLY A 194 -8.55 -1.90 15.51
N CYS A 195 -8.69 -2.45 14.29
CA CYS A 195 -9.16 -1.71 13.12
C CYS A 195 -10.68 -1.61 13.12
N THR A 196 -11.25 -0.82 14.00
CA THR A 196 -12.70 -0.76 14.27
C THR A 196 -13.53 0.07 13.27
N SER A 197 -12.94 0.54 12.17
CA SER A 197 -13.62 1.44 11.22
C SER A 197 -13.67 0.92 9.79
N ILE A 198 -13.30 -0.34 9.52
CA ILE A 198 -13.28 -0.89 8.16
C ILE A 198 -14.71 -0.94 7.60
N GLU A 199 -14.91 -0.28 6.47
CA GLU A 199 -16.16 -0.19 5.71
C GLU A 199 -16.07 -0.93 4.37
N GLU A 200 -14.86 -1.07 3.83
CA GLU A 200 -14.62 -1.62 2.50
C GLU A 200 -13.39 -2.53 2.52
N PHE A 201 -13.55 -3.78 2.07
CA PHE A 201 -12.43 -4.73 2.04
C PHE A 201 -12.58 -5.80 0.96
N THR A 202 -11.44 -6.41 0.58
CA THR A 202 -11.41 -7.58 -0.28
C THR A 202 -11.30 -8.86 0.51
N VAL A 203 -11.87 -9.93 -0.03
CA VAL A 203 -11.69 -11.32 0.43
C VAL A 203 -10.96 -12.08 -0.66
N PRO A 204 -9.62 -12.18 -0.63
CA PRO A 204 -8.86 -12.98 -1.58
C PRO A 204 -9.26 -14.46 -1.52
N ASN A 205 -9.13 -15.19 -2.62
CA ASN A 205 -9.63 -16.57 -2.73
C ASN A 205 -9.15 -17.50 -1.60
N ASP A 206 -7.88 -17.41 -1.22
CA ASP A 206 -7.28 -18.25 -0.18
C ASP A 206 -7.75 -17.89 1.23
N PHE A 207 -8.50 -16.78 1.41
CA PHE A 207 -8.98 -16.23 2.69
C PHE A 207 -10.49 -16.22 2.84
N LYS A 208 -11.25 -16.87 1.95
CA LYS A 208 -12.71 -16.91 1.98
C LYS A 208 -13.31 -17.30 3.34
N ASN A 209 -12.61 -18.13 4.11
CA ASN A 209 -13.05 -18.57 5.44
C ASN A 209 -12.47 -17.76 6.61
N ARG A 210 -11.52 -16.87 6.39
CA ARG A 210 -10.77 -16.17 7.46
C ARG A 210 -10.94 -14.65 7.43
N MET A 211 -11.02 -14.02 6.25
CA MET A 211 -10.97 -12.56 6.15
C MET A 211 -12.06 -11.86 6.95
N PHE A 212 -13.28 -12.41 6.95
CA PHE A 212 -14.38 -11.85 7.75
C PHE A 212 -14.07 -11.83 9.25
N GLY A 213 -13.40 -12.86 9.77
CA GLY A 213 -12.93 -12.90 11.16
C GLY A 213 -11.83 -11.86 11.43
N LEU A 214 -10.88 -11.70 10.51
CA LEU A 214 -9.78 -10.73 10.65
C LEU A 214 -10.25 -9.27 10.75
N VAL A 215 -11.41 -8.94 10.18
CA VAL A 215 -12.00 -7.59 10.19
C VAL A 215 -13.32 -7.52 10.96
N SER A 216 -13.63 -8.52 11.78
CA SER A 216 -14.93 -8.65 12.48
C SER A 216 -15.24 -7.52 13.45
N GLU A 217 -14.22 -6.90 14.04
CA GLU A 217 -14.39 -5.74 14.96
C GLU A 217 -15.10 -4.54 14.29
N SER A 218 -15.13 -4.49 12.96
CA SER A 218 -15.80 -3.46 12.17
C SER A 218 -17.09 -3.94 11.48
N ALA A 219 -17.57 -5.14 11.75
CA ALA A 219 -18.65 -5.79 11.00
C ALA A 219 -19.92 -4.92 10.81
N ALA A 220 -20.32 -4.19 11.84
CA ALA A 220 -21.49 -3.28 11.77
C ALA A 220 -21.29 -2.09 10.81
N LYS A 221 -20.07 -1.82 10.36
CA LYS A 221 -19.70 -0.69 9.50
C LYS A 221 -19.47 -1.09 8.04
N TRP A 222 -19.50 -2.38 7.71
CA TRP A 222 -19.22 -2.83 6.34
C TRP A 222 -20.23 -2.25 5.34
N LYS A 223 -19.72 -1.66 4.27
CA LYS A 223 -20.48 -1.07 3.16
C LYS A 223 -20.23 -1.79 1.86
N LYS A 224 -18.99 -2.26 1.63
CA LYS A 224 -18.61 -2.96 0.40
C LYS A 224 -17.63 -4.09 0.70
N VAL A 225 -17.95 -5.26 0.21
CA VAL A 225 -17.09 -6.45 0.28
C VAL A 225 -16.84 -6.97 -1.14
N TYR A 226 -15.58 -7.21 -1.49
CA TYR A 226 -15.19 -7.73 -2.80
C TYR A 226 -14.67 -9.16 -2.63
N LEU A 227 -15.42 -10.15 -3.12
CA LEU A 227 -14.98 -11.54 -3.12
C LEU A 227 -14.14 -11.80 -4.37
N LEU A 228 -12.85 -12.10 -4.19
CA LEU A 228 -11.93 -12.44 -5.28
C LEU A 228 -11.78 -13.95 -5.38
N SER A 229 -12.89 -14.66 -5.61
CA SER A 229 -12.99 -16.11 -5.56
C SER A 229 -12.97 -16.71 -6.96
N THR A 230 -12.37 -17.89 -7.11
CA THR A 230 -12.40 -18.69 -8.35
C THR A 230 -13.51 -19.72 -8.35
N GLU A 231 -14.36 -19.76 -7.31
CA GLU A 231 -15.48 -20.69 -7.17
C GLU A 231 -16.59 -20.07 -6.31
N PHE A 232 -17.79 -20.61 -6.40
CA PHE A 232 -18.87 -20.38 -5.44
C PHE A 232 -18.58 -21.14 -4.13
N TYR A 233 -18.87 -20.52 -2.98
CA TYR A 233 -18.76 -21.16 -1.67
C TYR A 233 -19.85 -20.64 -0.70
N PRO A 234 -20.22 -21.43 0.35
CA PRO A 234 -21.20 -20.99 1.33
C PRO A 234 -20.67 -19.85 2.21
N VAL A 235 -21.58 -19.10 2.82
CA VAL A 235 -21.22 -18.03 3.77
C VAL A 235 -20.36 -18.61 4.92
N PRO A 236 -19.17 -18.06 5.17
CA PRO A 236 -18.31 -18.52 6.27
C PRO A 236 -18.97 -18.33 7.64
N LYS A 237 -18.74 -19.26 8.56
CA LYS A 237 -19.35 -19.25 9.92
C LYS A 237 -19.03 -17.97 10.73
N ASN A 238 -17.87 -17.33 10.46
CA ASN A 238 -17.42 -16.11 11.12
C ASN A 238 -17.82 -14.83 10.35
N CYS A 239 -18.64 -14.95 9.33
CA CYS A 239 -19.22 -13.84 8.60
C CYS A 239 -20.58 -13.48 9.22
N THR A 240 -20.75 -12.22 9.59
CA THR A 240 -22.02 -11.64 10.03
C THR A 240 -22.51 -10.69 8.94
N PRO A 241 -23.34 -11.14 8.00
CA PRO A 241 -23.85 -10.29 6.93
C PRO A 241 -24.55 -9.04 7.48
N ASN A 242 -24.26 -7.91 6.84
CA ASN A 242 -24.89 -6.64 7.16
C ASN A 242 -25.82 -6.27 5.99
N GLY A 243 -27.13 -6.21 6.23
CA GLY A 243 -28.18 -5.95 5.23
C GLY A 243 -28.07 -4.63 4.47
N THR A 244 -27.13 -3.75 4.82
CA THR A 244 -26.82 -2.51 4.09
C THR A 244 -25.58 -2.64 3.22
N CYS A 245 -24.84 -3.74 3.31
CA CYS A 245 -23.56 -3.95 2.61
C CYS A 245 -23.80 -4.38 1.15
N THR A 246 -23.03 -3.82 0.22
CA THR A 246 -22.96 -4.33 -1.16
C THR A 246 -21.82 -5.35 -1.27
N LEU A 247 -22.19 -6.57 -1.65
CA LEU A 247 -21.26 -7.66 -1.96
C LEU A 247 -20.96 -7.66 -3.46
N TYR A 248 -19.68 -7.56 -3.82
CA TYR A 248 -19.21 -7.72 -5.19
C TYR A 248 -18.62 -9.13 -5.36
N VAL A 249 -19.13 -9.88 -6.34
CA VAL A 249 -18.75 -11.28 -6.59
C VAL A 249 -18.28 -11.46 -8.02
N PRO A 250 -17.44 -12.48 -8.32
CA PRO A 250 -17.03 -12.76 -9.68
C PRO A 250 -18.24 -12.94 -10.60
N ASP A 251 -18.18 -12.35 -11.77
CA ASP A 251 -19.32 -12.32 -12.72
C ASP A 251 -19.80 -13.73 -13.08
N ALA A 252 -18.86 -14.68 -13.20
CA ALA A 252 -19.16 -16.09 -13.50
C ALA A 252 -20.05 -16.79 -12.45
N PHE A 253 -20.03 -16.35 -11.21
CA PHE A 253 -20.77 -16.96 -10.09
C PHE A 253 -21.93 -16.11 -9.59
N LEU A 254 -22.21 -14.97 -10.23
CA LEU A 254 -23.23 -14.02 -9.79
C LEU A 254 -24.60 -14.66 -9.54
N ALA A 255 -25.05 -15.57 -10.43
CA ALA A 255 -26.33 -16.24 -10.30
C ALA A 255 -26.39 -17.15 -9.06
N GLN A 256 -25.30 -17.86 -8.77
CA GLN A 256 -25.19 -18.75 -7.61
C GLN A 256 -25.21 -17.96 -6.30
N PHE A 257 -24.43 -16.87 -6.19
CA PHE A 257 -24.45 -16.00 -5.02
C PHE A 257 -25.82 -15.34 -4.81
N LYS A 258 -26.49 -14.91 -5.87
CA LYS A 258 -27.85 -14.35 -5.79
C LYS A 258 -28.93 -15.38 -5.45
N GLY A 259 -28.72 -16.64 -5.78
CA GLY A 259 -29.64 -17.74 -5.47
C GLY A 259 -29.52 -18.30 -4.05
N ASP A 260 -28.43 -17.97 -3.34
CA ASP A 260 -28.15 -18.49 -2.01
C ASP A 260 -28.75 -17.61 -0.90
N ALA A 261 -29.58 -18.17 -0.04
CA ALA A 261 -30.33 -17.46 0.99
C ALA A 261 -29.42 -16.81 2.06
N GLU A 262 -28.26 -17.40 2.35
CA GLU A 262 -27.33 -16.84 3.34
C GLU A 262 -26.58 -15.64 2.78
N TRP A 263 -26.14 -15.70 1.50
CA TRP A 263 -25.52 -14.56 0.84
C TRP A 263 -26.50 -13.41 0.59
N GLN A 264 -27.79 -13.70 0.40
CA GLN A 264 -28.83 -12.67 0.28
C GLN A 264 -29.03 -11.81 1.54
N LYS A 265 -28.50 -12.24 2.69
CA LYS A 265 -28.47 -11.42 3.92
C LYS A 265 -27.58 -10.19 3.80
N PHE A 266 -26.69 -10.12 2.81
CA PHE A 266 -26.08 -8.84 2.38
C PHE A 266 -27.14 -7.99 1.65
N GLY A 267 -27.04 -6.66 1.73
CA GLY A 267 -28.06 -5.76 1.18
C GLY A 267 -28.17 -5.78 -0.35
N SER A 268 -27.07 -6.00 -1.05
CA SER A 268 -27.03 -6.08 -2.51
C SER A 268 -25.90 -6.98 -2.98
N ILE A 269 -26.14 -7.76 -4.03
CA ILE A 269 -25.10 -8.59 -4.68
C ILE A 269 -24.89 -8.11 -6.12
N GLN A 270 -23.69 -7.67 -6.43
CA GLN A 270 -23.29 -7.07 -7.71
C GLN A 270 -22.12 -7.84 -8.34
N PRO A 271 -21.97 -7.84 -9.68
CA PRO A 271 -20.80 -8.41 -10.32
C PRO A 271 -19.55 -7.54 -10.08
N LEU A 272 -18.38 -8.18 -9.96
CA LEU A 272 -17.08 -7.49 -9.79
C LEU A 272 -16.78 -6.51 -10.91
N SER A 273 -17.21 -6.81 -12.15
CA SER A 273 -17.04 -5.91 -13.30
C SER A 273 -17.69 -4.54 -13.11
N LYS A 274 -18.72 -4.42 -12.28
CA LYS A 274 -19.33 -3.14 -11.88
C LYS A 274 -18.56 -2.41 -10.78
N SER A 275 -17.58 -3.06 -10.14
CA SER A 275 -16.76 -2.39 -9.15
C SER A 275 -15.84 -1.37 -9.80
N LYS A 276 -15.42 -0.38 -9.03
CA LYS A 276 -14.44 0.62 -9.49
C LYS A 276 -13.01 0.07 -9.55
N TYR A 277 -12.74 -1.04 -8.89
CA TYR A 277 -11.38 -1.53 -8.66
C TYR A 277 -11.01 -2.79 -9.42
N PHE A 278 -11.99 -3.66 -9.71
CA PHE A 278 -11.72 -5.01 -10.19
C PHE A 278 -12.37 -5.31 -11.53
N THR A 279 -11.74 -6.17 -12.33
CA THR A 279 -12.32 -6.80 -13.52
C THR A 279 -13.34 -7.88 -13.10
N ALA A 280 -13.98 -8.53 -14.08
CA ALA A 280 -14.90 -9.64 -13.83
C ALA A 280 -14.23 -10.84 -13.14
N GLU A 281 -12.93 -11.04 -13.38
CA GLU A 281 -12.12 -12.13 -12.84
C GLU A 281 -11.44 -11.77 -11.51
N GLY A 282 -11.51 -10.50 -11.06
CA GLY A 282 -10.94 -10.04 -9.80
C GLY A 282 -9.55 -9.42 -9.88
N PHE A 283 -9.03 -9.15 -11.08
CA PHE A 283 -7.79 -8.39 -11.25
C PHE A 283 -8.01 -6.88 -11.09
N TRP A 284 -6.97 -6.15 -10.74
CA TRP A 284 -7.01 -4.68 -10.68
C TRP A 284 -7.32 -4.07 -12.06
N LYS A 285 -8.18 -3.04 -12.07
CA LYS A 285 -8.46 -2.20 -13.25
C LYS A 285 -7.38 -1.12 -13.44
#